data_1f2680291ef3d8abb88a6dc59658f493
#
_entry.id   1f2680291ef3d8abb88a6dc59658f493
#
_cell.length_a   1.000
_cell.length_b   1.000
_cell.length_c   1.000
_cell.angle_alpha   90.00
_cell.angle_beta   90.00
_cell.angle_gamma   90.00
#
_symmetry.space_group_name_H-M   'P 1'
#
loop_
_entity.id
_entity.type
_entity.pdbx_description
1 polymer ?
#
loop_
_entity_poly.entity_id
_entity_poly.type
_entity_poly.pdbx_seq_one_letter_code
_entity_poly.pdbx_strand_id
1 'polypeptide(L)'
;MRTSAFHRRGIIVTVVTLAVLLPAGTAFACGGLVAPNGTISLTRTTTLAAYHDGLEHYVTSFEFAGATEGEVGSIVPLPGLPTRVIKGGDWTLQRLVQETQPQDERLAFEGAVALASADARVIMEKQIDALDITVLQGGAVAVGDWAREHGFFLPPDAPEVLEFYASRSPYFMAARFDAAEAAERGINEGDGTPIHLVIPTEDPWVPLRILGLGREAADRIEADVYLLTDREAAVLPQAVDANRFVPNQTGLIREVSRPASDQLVSDLRSDRGMGWVPDEFWLTYLRLNVPAGDLTYDLAIDGSGAGRPDPASTGLASGALEPSGLPTLTFFAILAVLLAAIAAAAGNERQRADRRPAV
;
A
#
# COMPACT_ATOMS: atom_id res chain seq x y z
N MET A 1 -23.76 21.68 -76.95
CA MET A 1 -23.70 20.35 -76.29
C MET A 1 -23.08 20.53 -74.90
N ARG A 2 -23.80 20.12 -73.83
CA ARG A 2 -23.45 20.37 -72.46
C ARG A 2 -22.74 19.13 -71.89
N THR A 3 -21.55 19.32 -71.33
CA THR A 3 -20.88 18.30 -70.53
C THR A 3 -20.85 18.73 -69.06
N SER A 4 -21.52 17.98 -68.24
CA SER A 4 -21.60 18.17 -66.79
C SER A 4 -20.36 17.55 -66.11
N ALA A 5 -19.64 18.36 -65.34
CA ALA A 5 -18.54 17.90 -64.50
C ALA A 5 -19.04 17.45 -63.12
N PHE A 6 -18.87 16.18 -62.77
CA PHE A 6 -19.15 15.60 -61.44
C PHE A 6 -17.99 15.90 -60.49
N HIS A 7 -18.28 16.73 -59.48
CA HIS A 7 -17.31 16.96 -58.40
C HIS A 7 -17.44 15.83 -57.38
N ARG A 8 -16.45 14.95 -57.34
CA ARG A 8 -16.26 14.01 -56.24
C ARG A 8 -15.58 14.74 -55.07
N ARG A 9 -16.34 15.04 -54.01
CA ARG A 9 -15.80 15.47 -52.73
C ARG A 9 -15.28 14.24 -52.01
N GLY A 10 -13.94 14.08 -51.94
CA GLY A 10 -13.26 13.14 -51.07
C GLY A 10 -13.30 13.64 -49.64
N ILE A 11 -13.94 12.91 -48.77
CA ILE A 11 -13.88 13.14 -47.33
C ILE A 11 -12.58 12.49 -46.82
N ILE A 12 -11.59 13.31 -46.46
CA ILE A 12 -10.38 12.86 -45.76
C ILE A 12 -10.76 12.70 -44.28
N VAL A 13 -10.94 11.47 -43.85
CA VAL A 13 -11.06 11.13 -42.41
C VAL A 13 -9.66 11.10 -41.85
N THR A 14 -9.29 12.18 -41.15
CA THR A 14 -8.06 12.23 -40.37
C THR A 14 -8.30 11.49 -39.07
N VAL A 15 -7.84 10.23 -38.94
CA VAL A 15 -7.79 9.48 -37.71
C VAL A 15 -6.65 10.05 -36.86
N VAL A 16 -6.98 10.89 -35.90
CA VAL A 16 -6.03 11.33 -34.87
C VAL A 16 -5.87 10.18 -33.85
N THR A 17 -4.81 9.41 -34.01
CA THR A 17 -4.41 8.40 -33.01
C THR A 17 -3.82 9.16 -31.83
N LEU A 18 -4.63 9.38 -30.79
CA LEU A 18 -4.18 9.90 -29.52
C LEU A 18 -3.45 8.74 -28.81
N ALA A 19 -2.13 8.71 -28.93
CA ALA A 19 -1.27 7.84 -28.12
C ALA A 19 -1.32 8.35 -26.68
N VAL A 20 -2.08 7.69 -25.82
CA VAL A 20 -2.04 7.89 -24.37
C VAL A 20 -0.73 7.27 -23.89
N LEU A 21 0.29 8.10 -23.67
CA LEU A 21 1.49 7.75 -22.95
C LEU A 21 1.08 7.62 -21.46
N LEU A 22 0.78 6.41 -21.02
CA LEU A 22 0.69 6.12 -19.60
C LEU A 22 2.11 6.10 -19.04
N PRO A 23 2.42 6.88 -18.01
CA PRO A 23 3.71 6.73 -17.33
C PRO A 23 3.73 5.36 -16.65
N ALA A 24 4.75 4.57 -16.92
CA ALA A 24 5.02 3.34 -16.18
C ALA A 24 5.35 3.74 -14.73
N GLY A 25 4.46 3.39 -13.80
CA GLY A 25 4.67 3.63 -12.37
C GLY A 25 5.66 2.62 -11.81
N THR A 26 6.66 3.08 -11.09
CA THR A 26 7.61 2.28 -10.31
C THR A 26 7.02 1.97 -8.93
N ALA A 27 7.28 0.78 -8.38
CA ALA A 27 6.78 0.34 -7.07
C ALA A 27 7.79 0.67 -5.96
N PHE A 28 7.33 1.08 -4.77
CA PHE A 28 8.17 1.57 -3.67
C PHE A 28 7.72 1.04 -2.29
N ALA A 29 8.53 1.26 -1.25
CA ALA A 29 8.37 0.70 0.10
C ALA A 29 7.28 1.34 0.97
N CYS A 30 6.77 0.60 1.98
CA CYS A 30 5.85 1.09 2.99
C CYS A 30 6.57 1.91 4.08
N GLY A 31 6.76 3.22 3.83
CA GLY A 31 7.32 4.15 4.81
C GLY A 31 7.04 5.60 4.41
N GLY A 32 6.95 6.50 5.41
CA GLY A 32 6.88 7.94 5.15
C GLY A 32 8.24 8.44 4.70
N LEU A 33 8.33 8.99 3.49
CA LEU A 33 9.56 9.59 3.00
C LEU A 33 9.77 10.98 3.57
N VAL A 34 11.01 11.25 3.96
CA VAL A 34 11.48 12.57 4.41
C VAL A 34 12.76 12.92 3.65
N ALA A 35 12.82 14.11 3.08
CA ALA A 35 13.97 14.56 2.30
C ALA A 35 14.29 16.02 2.59
N PRO A 36 15.54 16.47 2.41
CA PRO A 36 15.95 17.85 2.71
C PRO A 36 15.19 18.92 1.93
N ASN A 37 14.61 18.59 0.80
CA ASN A 37 13.92 19.54 -0.08
C ASN A 37 12.42 19.20 -0.33
N GLY A 38 11.85 18.21 0.35
CA GLY A 38 10.41 17.91 0.30
C GLY A 38 9.87 17.40 -1.04
N THR A 39 10.71 16.99 -1.99
CA THR A 39 10.31 16.72 -3.39
C THR A 39 10.24 15.25 -3.79
N ILE A 40 10.27 14.31 -2.85
CA ILE A 40 10.21 12.88 -3.19
C ILE A 40 8.79 12.36 -3.02
N SER A 41 8.26 11.71 -4.07
CA SER A 41 6.97 11.05 -4.03
C SER A 41 7.12 9.55 -4.24
N LEU A 42 6.50 8.77 -3.36
CA LEU A 42 6.27 7.34 -3.58
C LEU A 42 5.11 7.17 -4.58
N THR A 43 5.28 6.31 -5.56
CA THR A 43 4.19 5.98 -6.50
C THR A 43 3.46 4.71 -6.10
N ARG A 44 4.18 3.68 -5.66
CA ARG A 44 3.60 2.41 -5.18
C ARG A 44 4.58 1.75 -4.22
N THR A 45 4.09 1.01 -3.23
CA THR A 45 4.93 0.32 -2.24
C THR A 45 4.64 -1.17 -2.21
N THR A 46 5.67 -1.98 -2.00
CA THR A 46 5.52 -3.44 -1.86
C THR A 46 6.08 -3.89 -0.51
N THR A 47 5.25 -4.60 0.25
CA THR A 47 5.59 -5.09 1.59
C THR A 47 5.13 -6.53 1.77
N LEU A 48 5.97 -7.34 2.41
CA LEU A 48 5.60 -8.62 2.96
C LEU A 48 5.51 -8.50 4.49
N ALA A 49 4.36 -8.82 5.06
CA ALA A 49 4.18 -9.03 6.48
C ALA A 49 3.78 -10.50 6.70
N ALA A 50 4.70 -11.30 7.23
CA ALA A 50 4.41 -12.68 7.56
C ALA A 50 4.32 -12.84 9.08
N TYR A 51 3.34 -13.62 9.54
CA TYR A 51 3.14 -13.85 10.95
C TYR A 51 3.09 -15.34 11.27
N HIS A 52 4.03 -15.79 12.10
CA HIS A 52 4.17 -17.17 12.52
C HIS A 52 4.82 -17.22 13.91
N ASP A 53 4.35 -18.11 14.80
CA ASP A 53 4.89 -18.34 16.13
C ASP A 53 5.10 -17.07 16.99
N GLY A 54 4.19 -16.10 16.91
CA GLY A 54 4.27 -14.85 17.67
C GLY A 54 5.29 -13.84 17.15
N LEU A 55 5.82 -14.08 15.96
CA LEU A 55 6.77 -13.20 15.29
C LEU A 55 6.18 -12.63 14.01
N GLU A 56 6.24 -11.32 13.87
CA GLU A 56 6.02 -10.66 12.60
C GLU A 56 7.36 -10.54 11.86
N HIS A 57 7.42 -11.13 10.68
CA HIS A 57 8.50 -10.96 9.72
C HIS A 57 8.08 -9.89 8.72
N TYR A 58 8.53 -8.68 8.94
CA TYR A 58 8.21 -7.53 8.11
C TYR A 58 9.34 -7.30 7.09
N VAL A 59 9.07 -7.50 5.81
CA VAL A 59 10.04 -7.27 4.73
C VAL A 59 9.52 -6.13 3.86
N THR A 60 10.30 -5.07 3.76
CA THR A 60 9.99 -3.90 2.94
C THR A 60 11.21 -3.50 2.15
N SER A 61 11.01 -2.98 0.94
CA SER A 61 12.08 -2.47 0.10
C SER A 61 11.96 -0.96 -0.02
N PHE A 62 13.08 -0.26 0.03
CA PHE A 62 13.15 1.18 -0.19
C PHE A 62 13.72 1.43 -1.58
N GLU A 63 12.91 2.02 -2.44
CA GLU A 63 13.29 2.47 -3.76
C GLU A 63 13.23 3.98 -3.83
N PHE A 64 14.21 4.57 -4.46
CA PHE A 64 14.32 6.01 -4.61
C PHE A 64 14.25 6.39 -6.08
N ALA A 65 13.24 7.12 -6.49
CA ALA A 65 13.13 7.67 -7.82
C ALA A 65 13.45 9.18 -7.78
N GLY A 66 14.43 9.58 -8.56
CA GLY A 66 14.83 10.97 -8.73
C GLY A 66 16.27 11.23 -8.30
N ALA A 67 17.10 11.67 -9.23
CA ALA A 67 18.45 12.15 -8.98
C ALA A 67 18.40 13.45 -8.18
N THR A 68 18.22 13.36 -6.87
CA THR A 68 18.43 14.49 -5.98
C THR A 68 19.82 14.37 -5.36
N GLU A 69 20.65 15.39 -5.58
CA GLU A 69 21.85 15.57 -4.78
C GLU A 69 21.41 15.80 -3.33
N GLY A 70 21.39 14.74 -2.51
CA GLY A 70 21.03 14.84 -1.10
C GLY A 70 20.63 13.50 -0.46
N GLU A 71 20.67 13.48 0.85
CA GLU A 71 20.27 12.33 1.66
C GLU A 71 18.74 12.20 1.68
N VAL A 72 18.25 10.99 1.49
CA VAL A 72 16.80 10.66 1.59
C VAL A 72 16.59 9.78 2.81
N GLY A 73 15.53 10.04 3.55
CA GLY A 73 15.15 9.24 4.70
C GLY A 73 13.76 8.64 4.58
N SER A 74 13.54 7.60 5.35
CA SER A 74 12.22 7.00 5.56
C SER A 74 12.01 6.71 7.04
N ILE A 75 10.79 6.90 7.51
CA ILE A 75 10.36 6.55 8.87
C ILE A 75 9.28 5.49 8.75
N VAL A 76 9.49 4.33 9.36
CA VAL A 76 8.56 3.20 9.41
C VAL A 76 8.18 2.95 10.86
N PRO A 77 6.93 3.18 11.25
CA PRO A 77 6.43 2.77 12.57
C PRO A 77 6.36 1.24 12.68
N LEU A 78 6.63 0.72 13.87
CA LEU A 78 6.73 -0.72 14.11
C LEU A 78 5.75 -1.15 15.21
N PRO A 79 5.11 -2.36 15.11
CA PRO A 79 4.23 -2.88 16.16
C PRO A 79 4.93 -3.25 17.47
N GLY A 80 6.25 -3.42 17.42
CA GLY A 80 7.06 -3.78 18.56
C GLY A 80 8.55 -3.54 18.33
N LEU A 81 9.36 -3.84 19.35
CA LEU A 81 10.81 -3.77 19.25
C LEU A 81 11.33 -4.93 18.39
N PRO A 82 11.96 -4.68 17.23
CA PRO A 82 12.54 -5.75 16.44
C PRO A 82 13.72 -6.41 17.19
N THR A 83 13.73 -7.72 17.20
CA THR A 83 14.87 -8.51 17.74
C THR A 83 15.99 -8.69 16.73
N ARG A 84 15.65 -8.54 15.44
CA ARG A 84 16.60 -8.62 14.33
C ARG A 84 16.24 -7.60 13.25
N VAL A 85 17.28 -6.95 12.72
CA VAL A 85 17.23 -6.12 11.51
C VAL A 85 18.31 -6.65 10.59
N ILE A 86 17.93 -7.20 9.46
CA ILE A 86 18.83 -7.85 8.50
C ILE A 86 18.44 -7.49 7.07
N LYS A 87 19.34 -7.71 6.13
CA LYS A 87 18.98 -7.63 4.72
C LYS A 87 17.91 -8.68 4.42
N GLY A 88 16.86 -8.28 3.74
CA GLY A 88 15.80 -9.17 3.24
C GLY A 88 16.30 -10.04 2.09
N GLY A 89 15.42 -10.87 1.56
CA GLY A 89 15.70 -11.71 0.41
C GLY A 89 16.04 -10.87 -0.84
N ASP A 90 16.90 -11.42 -1.69
CA ASP A 90 17.35 -10.69 -2.88
C ASP A 90 16.25 -10.61 -3.96
N TRP A 91 15.27 -11.53 -3.93
CA TRP A 91 14.19 -11.62 -4.93
C TRP A 91 12.81 -12.04 -4.35
N THR A 92 12.69 -12.08 -3.01
CA THR A 92 11.44 -12.48 -2.32
C THR A 92 10.23 -11.68 -2.78
N LEU A 93 10.33 -10.35 -2.79
CA LEU A 93 9.21 -9.50 -3.19
C LEU A 93 8.86 -9.67 -4.67
N GLN A 94 9.85 -9.79 -5.55
CA GLN A 94 9.64 -10.05 -6.97
C GLN A 94 8.96 -11.40 -7.21
N ARG A 95 9.32 -12.42 -6.41
CA ARG A 95 8.69 -13.74 -6.51
C ARG A 95 7.22 -13.72 -6.10
N LEU A 96 6.88 -12.95 -5.06
CA LEU A 96 5.48 -12.74 -4.64
C LEU A 96 4.68 -11.98 -5.70
N VAL A 97 5.25 -10.95 -6.31
CA VAL A 97 4.65 -10.25 -7.45
C VAL A 97 4.40 -11.20 -8.61
N GLN A 98 5.38 -12.06 -8.97
CA GLN A 98 5.19 -13.05 -10.04
C GLN A 98 4.11 -14.07 -9.75
N GLU A 99 3.93 -14.45 -8.47
CA GLU A 99 2.91 -15.41 -8.05
C GLU A 99 1.48 -14.87 -8.19
N THR A 100 1.29 -13.57 -8.07
CA THR A 100 -0.02 -12.95 -7.88
C THR A 100 -0.45 -12.00 -8.99
N GLN A 101 0.48 -11.47 -9.78
CA GLN A 101 0.18 -10.50 -10.84
C GLN A 101 0.33 -11.11 -12.25
N PRO A 102 -0.48 -10.66 -13.23
CA PRO A 102 -0.31 -11.02 -14.64
C PRO A 102 1.07 -10.65 -15.18
N GLN A 103 1.57 -11.39 -16.17
CA GLN A 103 2.94 -11.25 -16.70
C GLN A 103 3.28 -9.89 -17.34
N ASP A 104 2.32 -9.02 -17.53
CA ASP A 104 2.47 -7.75 -18.28
C ASP A 104 2.93 -6.55 -17.41
N GLU A 105 3.04 -6.72 -16.07
CA GLU A 105 3.37 -5.63 -15.12
C GLU A 105 4.74 -5.82 -14.43
N ARG A 106 5.75 -6.33 -15.12
CA ARG A 106 7.07 -6.59 -14.50
C ARG A 106 8.01 -5.40 -14.63
N LEU A 107 8.51 -4.90 -13.48
CA LEU A 107 9.57 -3.89 -13.40
C LEU A 107 10.75 -4.36 -12.52
N ALA A 108 11.93 -3.79 -12.75
CA ALA A 108 13.21 -4.19 -12.16
C ALA A 108 13.59 -3.33 -10.94
N PHE A 109 14.41 -3.89 -10.05
CA PHE A 109 14.86 -3.30 -8.78
C PHE A 109 16.38 -3.21 -8.67
N GLU A 110 16.92 -2.11 -8.16
CA GLU A 110 18.35 -1.96 -7.77
C GLU A 110 18.54 -0.79 -6.75
N GLY A 111 19.45 -0.81 -5.78
CA GLY A 111 19.52 -0.18 -4.49
C GLY A 111 20.48 0.94 -4.09
N ALA A 112 20.52 1.52 -2.88
CA ALA A 112 21.62 1.84 -1.96
C ALA A 112 21.76 3.16 -1.16
N VAL A 113 22.34 3.40 -0.07
CA VAL A 113 23.11 3.73 1.16
C VAL A 113 23.20 5.23 1.58
N ALA A 114 23.52 5.68 2.72
CA ALA A 114 23.77 5.80 4.16
C ALA A 114 24.17 7.20 4.70
N LEU A 115 24.09 7.49 5.98
CA LEU A 115 24.74 7.99 7.22
C LEU A 115 24.02 9.11 7.96
N ALA A 116 24.12 9.28 9.18
CA ALA A 116 23.87 9.04 10.57
C ALA A 116 23.77 10.32 11.47
N SER A 117 23.11 10.17 12.64
CA SER A 117 23.16 10.66 14.04
C SER A 117 22.11 11.67 14.51
N ALA A 118 21.68 11.70 15.65
CA ALA A 118 21.04 11.11 16.81
C ALA A 118 20.35 12.17 17.68
N ASP A 119 19.18 11.89 18.26
CA ASP A 119 18.82 11.86 19.68
C ASP A 119 17.32 11.57 19.95
N ALA A 120 16.72 10.61 19.26
CA ALA A 120 15.78 9.69 19.86
C ALA A 120 16.62 8.63 20.58
N ARG A 121 16.10 7.90 21.59
CA ARG A 121 16.88 6.80 22.14
C ARG A 121 17.08 5.77 21.06
N VAL A 122 18.24 5.78 20.45
CA VAL A 122 18.68 4.77 19.51
C VAL A 122 18.78 3.44 20.24
N ILE A 123 18.03 2.44 19.80
CA ILE A 123 18.05 1.09 20.37
C ILE A 123 18.99 0.19 19.57
N MET A 124 19.06 0.39 18.26
CA MET A 124 19.86 -0.41 17.35
C MET A 124 20.26 0.44 16.16
N GLU A 125 21.51 0.30 15.74
CA GLU A 125 22.00 0.83 14.47
C GLU A 125 22.52 -0.32 13.62
N LYS A 126 22.24 -0.29 12.34
CA LYS A 126 22.63 -1.32 11.41
C LYS A 126 22.82 -0.74 10.01
N GLN A 127 24.00 -0.93 9.45
CA GLN A 127 24.22 -0.67 8.04
C GLN A 127 23.89 -1.92 7.22
N ILE A 128 23.03 -1.78 6.23
CA ILE A 128 22.63 -2.85 5.31
C ILE A 128 22.80 -2.33 3.89
N ASP A 129 23.77 -2.89 3.17
CA ASP A 129 24.27 -2.40 1.89
C ASP A 129 24.57 -0.92 2.02
N ALA A 130 23.67 -0.20 1.53
CA ALA A 130 23.75 1.18 1.39
C ALA A 130 22.69 1.95 2.22
N LEU A 131 22.01 1.34 3.16
CA LEU A 131 21.07 1.95 4.12
C LEU A 131 21.68 1.96 5.52
N ASP A 132 21.68 3.11 6.17
CA ASP A 132 21.79 3.20 7.63
C ASP A 132 20.41 3.06 8.23
N ILE A 133 20.25 2.00 8.97
CA ILE A 133 19.00 1.67 9.66
C ILE A 133 19.19 1.99 11.14
N THR A 134 18.32 2.82 11.68
CA THR A 134 18.27 3.16 13.10
C THR A 134 16.92 2.75 13.66
N VAL A 135 16.90 1.92 14.70
CA VAL A 135 15.68 1.63 15.47
C VAL A 135 15.60 2.62 16.62
N LEU A 136 14.53 3.38 16.64
CA LEU A 136 14.25 4.45 17.58
C LEU A 136 13.18 4.00 18.58
N GLN A 137 13.30 4.42 19.82
CA GLN A 137 12.25 4.35 20.82
C GLN A 137 11.94 5.77 21.31
N GLY A 138 10.72 6.23 21.07
CA GLY A 138 10.32 7.58 21.52
C GLY A 138 8.89 7.92 21.15
N GLY A 139 8.41 9.03 21.69
CA GLY A 139 7.16 9.65 21.25
C GLY A 139 7.37 10.46 19.96
N ALA A 140 6.27 10.99 19.41
CA ALA A 140 6.26 11.76 18.16
C ALA A 140 7.27 12.91 18.12
N VAL A 141 7.38 13.64 19.24
CA VAL A 141 8.32 14.77 19.36
C VAL A 141 9.77 14.29 19.22
N ALA A 142 10.14 13.24 19.97
CA ALA A 142 11.51 12.73 19.98
C ALA A 142 11.92 12.17 18.60
N VAL A 143 11.03 11.45 17.92
CA VAL A 143 11.25 10.96 16.55
C VAL A 143 11.35 12.11 15.55
N GLY A 144 10.49 13.14 15.71
CA GLY A 144 10.53 14.34 14.89
C GLY A 144 11.79 15.18 15.11
N ASP A 145 12.30 15.27 16.33
CA ASP A 145 13.55 15.97 16.64
C ASP A 145 14.73 15.20 16.08
N TRP A 146 14.77 13.88 16.27
CA TRP A 146 15.77 13.02 15.65
C TRP A 146 15.84 13.23 14.13
N ALA A 147 14.68 13.21 13.43
CA ALA A 147 14.63 13.42 12.00
C ALA A 147 15.21 14.79 11.57
N ARG A 148 14.89 15.87 12.30
CA ARG A 148 15.43 17.20 12.01
C ARG A 148 16.93 17.30 12.28
N GLU A 149 17.42 16.68 13.34
CA GLU A 149 18.85 16.63 13.68
C GLU A 149 19.66 15.86 12.64
N HIS A 150 19.00 14.94 11.93
CA HIS A 150 19.58 14.18 10.81
C HIS A 150 19.39 14.87 9.46
N GLY A 151 18.95 16.14 9.46
CA GLY A 151 18.82 16.93 8.24
C GLY A 151 17.56 16.63 7.43
N PHE A 152 16.58 15.88 7.97
CA PHE A 152 15.35 15.60 7.26
C PHE A 152 14.31 16.71 7.46
N PHE A 153 13.69 17.10 6.37
CA PHE A 153 12.55 18.02 6.39
C PHE A 153 11.28 17.24 6.68
N LEU A 154 10.62 17.55 7.79
CA LEU A 154 9.32 16.98 8.13
C LEU A 154 8.18 17.81 7.55
N PRO A 155 7.23 17.20 6.84
CA PRO A 155 6.05 17.89 6.35
C PRO A 155 5.14 18.36 7.49
N PRO A 156 4.21 19.32 7.23
CA PRO A 156 3.39 19.92 8.28
C PRO A 156 2.49 18.97 9.06
N ASP A 157 2.10 17.85 8.48
CA ASP A 157 1.26 16.78 9.06
C ASP A 157 2.07 15.75 9.88
N ALA A 158 3.42 15.82 9.84
CA ALA A 158 4.26 14.88 10.56
C ALA A 158 3.98 14.81 12.08
N PRO A 159 3.74 15.89 12.81
CA PRO A 159 3.44 15.79 14.24
C PRO A 159 2.18 14.95 14.53
N GLU A 160 1.12 15.10 13.74
CA GLU A 160 -0.12 14.33 13.88
C GLU A 160 0.08 12.87 13.51
N VAL A 161 0.75 12.60 12.38
CA VAL A 161 0.99 11.25 11.91
C VAL A 161 1.92 10.49 12.85
N LEU A 162 2.99 11.11 13.34
CA LEU A 162 3.89 10.47 14.31
C LEU A 162 3.20 10.21 15.65
N GLU A 163 2.32 11.12 16.13
CA GLU A 163 1.56 10.92 17.36
C GLU A 163 0.55 9.78 17.23
N PHE A 164 -0.09 9.65 16.07
CA PHE A 164 -0.98 8.52 15.75
C PHE A 164 -0.26 7.17 15.97
N TYR A 165 1.02 7.06 15.60
CA TYR A 165 1.81 5.86 15.82
C TYR A 165 2.34 5.75 17.24
N ALA A 166 2.93 6.81 17.78
CA ALA A 166 3.56 6.83 19.11
C ALA A 166 2.56 6.51 20.24
N SER A 167 1.27 6.81 20.04
CA SER A 167 0.21 6.44 21.00
C SER A 167 -0.07 4.92 21.07
N ARG A 168 0.35 4.13 20.09
CA ARG A 168 0.16 2.67 20.01
C ARG A 168 1.44 1.89 20.21
N SER A 169 2.52 2.37 19.64
CA SER A 169 3.84 1.76 19.77
C SER A 169 4.93 2.86 19.77
N PRO A 170 5.87 2.82 20.73
CA PRO A 170 6.94 3.81 20.78
C PRO A 170 8.11 3.47 19.84
N TYR A 171 7.98 2.45 18.97
CA TYR A 171 9.08 1.96 18.15
C TYR A 171 8.94 2.41 16.71
N PHE A 172 10.07 2.90 16.16
CA PHE A 172 10.17 3.33 14.77
C PHE A 172 11.48 2.82 14.18
N MET A 173 11.46 2.45 12.92
CA MET A 173 12.66 2.29 12.12
C MET A 173 12.84 3.55 11.29
N ALA A 174 13.98 4.19 11.41
CA ALA A 174 14.43 5.22 10.49
C ALA A 174 15.49 4.62 9.57
N ALA A 175 15.35 4.85 8.29
CA ALA A 175 16.32 4.47 7.28
C ALA A 175 16.79 5.73 6.57
N ARG A 176 18.09 5.87 6.40
CA ARG A 176 18.72 6.96 5.69
C ARG A 176 19.52 6.43 4.52
N PHE A 177 19.41 7.10 3.40
CA PHE A 177 19.99 6.75 2.13
C PHE A 177 21.07 7.76 1.73
N ASP A 178 22.27 7.30 1.36
CA ASP A 178 23.37 8.10 0.79
C ASP A 178 23.61 7.73 -0.68
N ALA A 179 23.21 8.62 -1.55
CA ALA A 179 23.36 8.43 -2.99
C ALA A 179 24.82 8.32 -3.46
N ALA A 180 25.78 8.85 -2.69
CA ALA A 180 27.20 8.81 -3.09
C ALA A 180 27.80 7.41 -2.85
N GLU A 181 27.57 6.80 -1.70
CA GLU A 181 28.02 5.43 -1.45
C GLU A 181 27.29 4.41 -2.34
N ALA A 182 26.06 4.71 -2.75
CA ALA A 182 25.30 3.97 -3.72
C ALA A 182 26.01 3.87 -5.06
N ALA A 183 26.40 5.02 -5.59
CA ALA A 183 27.13 5.10 -6.85
C ALA A 183 28.48 4.36 -6.78
N GLU A 184 29.18 4.41 -5.63
CA GLU A 184 30.42 3.67 -5.41
C GLU A 184 30.21 2.15 -5.42
N ARG A 185 29.04 1.67 -5.00
CA ARG A 185 28.67 0.25 -5.00
C ARG A 185 28.05 -0.22 -6.32
N GLY A 186 27.88 0.67 -7.29
CA GLY A 186 27.28 0.35 -8.59
C GLY A 186 25.77 0.11 -8.53
N ILE A 187 25.12 0.72 -7.58
CA ILE A 187 23.69 0.59 -7.33
C ILE A 187 22.99 1.78 -7.99
N ASN A 188 21.98 1.54 -8.82
CA ASN A 188 21.36 2.51 -9.71
C ASN A 188 20.01 3.03 -9.18
N GLU A 189 19.52 4.07 -9.80
CA GLU A 189 18.17 4.59 -9.53
C GLU A 189 17.13 3.51 -9.80
N GLY A 190 16.24 3.26 -8.83
CA GLY A 190 15.21 2.21 -8.92
C GLY A 190 15.58 0.88 -8.23
N ASP A 191 16.85 0.71 -7.83
CA ASP A 191 17.29 -0.45 -7.06
C ASP A 191 16.75 -0.37 -5.61
N GLY A 192 16.15 -1.41 -5.09
CA GLY A 192 15.63 -1.47 -3.71
C GLY A 192 16.42 -2.44 -2.83
N THR A 193 16.94 -1.98 -1.69
CA THR A 193 17.49 -2.90 -0.68
C THR A 193 16.39 -3.39 0.25
N PRO A 194 15.96 -4.67 0.17
CA PRO A 194 14.96 -5.19 1.08
C PRO A 194 15.52 -5.26 2.50
N ILE A 195 14.77 -4.72 3.45
CA ILE A 195 15.04 -4.82 4.90
C ILE A 195 14.06 -5.79 5.52
N HIS A 196 14.58 -6.74 6.28
CA HIS A 196 13.79 -7.71 7.02
C HIS A 196 13.91 -7.46 8.53
N LEU A 197 12.78 -7.17 9.13
CA LEU A 197 12.61 -6.99 10.58
C LEU A 197 11.93 -8.23 11.16
N VAL A 198 12.43 -8.72 12.29
CA VAL A 198 11.77 -9.79 13.08
C VAL A 198 11.26 -9.15 14.36
N ILE A 199 9.95 -9.06 14.50
CA ILE A 199 9.27 -8.29 15.54
C ILE A 199 8.39 -9.22 16.36
N PRO A 200 8.74 -9.52 17.63
CA PRO A 200 7.83 -10.19 18.55
C PRO A 200 6.63 -9.28 18.83
N THR A 201 5.43 -9.77 18.53
CA THR A 201 4.17 -9.06 18.79
C THR A 201 3.01 -10.05 18.85
N GLU A 202 2.00 -9.75 19.67
CA GLU A 202 0.72 -10.49 19.67
C GLU A 202 -0.26 -9.88 18.67
N ASP A 203 -0.09 -8.59 18.34
CA ASP A 203 -0.97 -7.80 17.52
C ASP A 203 -0.20 -7.22 16.31
N PRO A 204 0.08 -8.02 15.27
CA PRO A 204 0.81 -7.58 14.08
C PRO A 204 -0.01 -6.59 13.25
N TRP A 205 0.67 -5.60 12.66
CA TRP A 205 0.04 -4.63 11.75
C TRP A 205 1.02 -4.03 10.75
N VAL A 206 0.49 -3.71 9.56
CA VAL A 206 1.25 -3.01 8.50
C VAL A 206 0.95 -1.52 8.57
N PRO A 207 1.96 -0.64 8.67
CA PRO A 207 1.78 0.81 8.69
C PRO A 207 1.38 1.32 7.30
N LEU A 208 0.11 1.63 7.12
CA LEU A 208 -0.41 2.17 5.88
C LEU A 208 -0.56 3.69 5.92
N ARG A 209 -1.04 4.26 7.05
CA ARG A 209 -1.28 5.70 7.19
C ARG A 209 -0.02 6.52 6.93
N ILE A 210 1.16 5.99 7.27
CA ILE A 210 2.44 6.68 7.07
C ILE A 210 2.72 6.97 5.59
N LEU A 211 2.13 6.23 4.65
CA LEU A 211 2.27 6.45 3.21
C LEU A 211 1.66 7.79 2.75
N GLY A 212 0.72 8.31 3.53
CA GLY A 212 0.11 9.61 3.30
C GLY A 212 0.92 10.80 3.81
N LEU A 213 2.02 10.57 4.53
CA LEU A 213 2.82 11.62 5.15
C LEU A 213 3.33 12.62 4.09
N GLY A 214 2.98 13.91 4.27
CA GLY A 214 3.39 14.97 3.38
C GLY A 214 2.70 14.98 2.01
N ARG A 215 1.65 14.19 1.80
CA ARG A 215 0.89 14.12 0.55
C ARG A 215 -0.33 15.06 0.59
N GLU A 216 -0.73 15.55 -0.57
CA GLU A 216 -2.01 16.24 -0.67
C GLU A 216 -3.18 15.25 -0.52
N ALA A 217 -4.30 15.70 0.06
CA ALA A 217 -5.44 14.81 0.35
C ALA A 217 -6.00 14.09 -0.90
N ALA A 218 -5.84 14.66 -2.08
CA ALA A 218 -6.29 14.08 -3.35
C ALA A 218 -5.27 13.14 -4.00
N ASP A 219 -4.02 13.11 -3.53
CA ASP A 219 -2.99 12.24 -4.08
C ASP A 219 -3.37 10.78 -3.91
N ARG A 220 -3.11 9.98 -4.94
CA ARG A 220 -3.37 8.52 -4.88
C ARG A 220 -2.23 7.83 -4.16
N ILE A 221 -2.60 7.03 -3.16
CA ILE A 221 -1.69 6.10 -2.49
C ILE A 221 -1.98 4.70 -3.01
N GLU A 222 -0.94 4.04 -3.51
CA GLU A 222 -0.99 2.66 -3.96
C GLU A 222 0.02 1.83 -3.19
N ALA A 223 -0.40 0.63 -2.74
CA ALA A 223 0.47 -0.31 -2.06
C ALA A 223 0.07 -1.76 -2.34
N ASP A 224 1.07 -2.61 -2.42
CA ASP A 224 0.94 -4.07 -2.46
C ASP A 224 1.36 -4.64 -1.12
N VAL A 225 0.44 -5.32 -0.44
CA VAL A 225 0.69 -5.97 0.83
C VAL A 225 0.51 -7.48 0.69
N TYR A 226 1.60 -8.21 0.86
CA TYR A 226 1.62 -9.66 0.89
C TYR A 226 1.60 -10.13 2.33
N LEU A 227 0.65 -11.01 2.68
CA LEU A 227 0.59 -11.64 3.98
C LEU A 227 0.90 -13.13 3.83
N LEU A 228 1.78 -13.64 4.68
CA LEU A 228 2.03 -15.07 4.83
C LEU A 228 1.69 -15.45 6.28
N THR A 229 0.67 -16.27 6.45
CA THR A 229 0.12 -16.63 7.76
C THR A 229 -0.17 -18.13 7.84
N ASP A 230 -0.28 -18.71 9.03
CA ASP A 230 -0.53 -20.14 9.22
C ASP A 230 -1.89 -20.60 8.67
N ARG A 231 -2.81 -19.67 8.49
CA ARG A 231 -4.15 -19.90 7.91
C ARG A 231 -4.65 -18.63 7.24
N GLU A 232 -5.83 -18.65 6.64
CA GLU A 232 -6.41 -17.47 6.00
C GLU A 232 -6.37 -16.26 6.93
N ALA A 233 -5.74 -15.17 6.46
CA ALA A 233 -5.56 -13.95 7.25
C ALA A 233 -6.89 -13.22 7.42
N ALA A 234 -7.31 -13.03 8.67
CA ALA A 234 -8.30 -12.03 9.01
C ALA A 234 -7.59 -10.67 9.18
N VAL A 235 -8.15 -9.62 8.60
CA VAL A 235 -7.57 -8.27 8.62
C VAL A 235 -8.62 -7.22 8.95
N LEU A 236 -8.17 -6.12 9.53
CA LEU A 236 -8.97 -4.90 9.76
C LEU A 236 -8.20 -3.67 9.24
N PRO A 237 -8.87 -2.73 8.54
CA PRO A 237 -10.23 -2.81 8.01
C PRO A 237 -10.40 -4.00 7.06
N GLN A 238 -11.64 -4.48 6.92
CA GLN A 238 -11.89 -5.59 6.00
C GLN A 238 -11.60 -5.20 4.55
N ALA A 239 -10.83 -6.04 3.86
CA ALA A 239 -10.63 -5.91 2.43
C ALA A 239 -11.85 -6.42 1.64
N VAL A 240 -12.12 -5.80 0.51
CA VAL A 240 -13.16 -6.23 -0.43
C VAL A 240 -12.53 -7.18 -1.45
N ASP A 241 -13.15 -8.34 -1.69
CA ASP A 241 -12.67 -9.26 -2.72
C ASP A 241 -12.77 -8.62 -4.11
N ALA A 242 -11.73 -8.77 -4.93
CA ALA A 242 -11.63 -8.16 -6.26
C ALA A 242 -12.80 -8.50 -7.20
N ASN A 243 -13.46 -9.64 -6.98
CA ASN A 243 -14.61 -10.09 -7.76
C ASN A 243 -15.98 -9.59 -7.24
N ARG A 244 -15.99 -8.77 -6.18
CA ARG A 244 -17.23 -8.22 -5.59
C ARG A 244 -17.46 -6.78 -6.02
N PHE A 245 -18.65 -6.51 -6.57
CA PHE A 245 -19.14 -5.17 -6.86
C PHE A 245 -19.84 -4.56 -5.62
N VAL A 246 -19.02 -4.14 -4.64
CA VAL A 246 -19.52 -3.43 -3.44
C VAL A 246 -18.74 -2.13 -3.26
N PRO A 247 -19.33 -1.08 -2.65
CA PRO A 247 -18.58 0.12 -2.32
C PRO A 247 -17.38 -0.23 -1.42
N ASN A 248 -16.20 0.22 -1.81
CA ASN A 248 -14.97 0.03 -1.07
C ASN A 248 -14.46 1.39 -0.57
N GLN A 249 -14.77 1.72 0.67
CA GLN A 249 -14.38 3.01 1.28
C GLN A 249 -12.94 2.98 1.78
N THR A 250 -12.39 1.80 2.06
CA THR A 250 -11.02 1.66 2.55
C THR A 250 -9.99 1.63 1.44
N GLY A 251 -10.38 1.40 0.19
CA GLY A 251 -9.44 1.20 -0.92
C GLY A 251 -8.67 -0.13 -0.86
N LEU A 252 -8.92 -0.99 0.15
CA LEU A 252 -8.29 -2.30 0.28
C LEU A 252 -9.03 -3.35 -0.56
N ILE A 253 -8.33 -3.96 -1.50
CA ILE A 253 -8.84 -5.01 -2.37
C ILE A 253 -8.05 -6.28 -2.12
N ARG A 254 -8.76 -7.39 -1.82
CA ARG A 254 -8.16 -8.72 -1.71
C ARG A 254 -8.15 -9.37 -3.10
N GLU A 255 -6.98 -9.40 -3.70
CA GLU A 255 -6.75 -9.97 -5.03
C GLU A 255 -6.55 -11.49 -4.98
N VAL A 256 -5.83 -11.97 -3.96
CA VAL A 256 -5.54 -13.39 -3.75
C VAL A 256 -5.75 -13.76 -2.28
N SER A 257 -6.35 -14.92 -2.02
CA SER A 257 -6.37 -15.57 -0.70
C SER A 257 -6.46 -17.08 -0.92
N ARG A 258 -5.36 -17.79 -0.70
CA ARG A 258 -5.26 -19.24 -0.93
C ARG A 258 -4.06 -19.84 -0.20
N PRO A 259 -4.03 -21.16 0.05
CA PRO A 259 -2.81 -21.84 0.44
C PRO A 259 -1.69 -21.56 -0.58
N ALA A 260 -0.47 -21.36 -0.10
CA ALA A 260 0.69 -21.21 -0.96
C ALA A 260 1.00 -22.54 -1.67
N SER A 261 1.55 -22.43 -2.88
CA SER A 261 2.02 -23.63 -3.59
C SER A 261 3.36 -24.11 -3.02
N ASP A 262 3.62 -25.43 -3.06
CA ASP A 262 4.91 -26.01 -2.67
C ASP A 262 6.08 -25.36 -3.39
N GLN A 263 5.87 -24.95 -4.65
CA GLN A 263 6.89 -24.25 -5.45
C GLN A 263 7.18 -22.88 -4.86
N LEU A 264 6.15 -22.08 -4.48
CA LEU A 264 6.34 -20.78 -3.86
C LEU A 264 7.06 -20.90 -2.52
N VAL A 265 6.66 -21.87 -1.67
CA VAL A 265 7.32 -22.14 -0.39
C VAL A 265 8.79 -22.48 -0.60
N SER A 266 9.08 -23.40 -1.51
CA SER A 266 10.45 -23.82 -1.84
C SER A 266 11.30 -22.64 -2.36
N ASP A 267 10.72 -21.84 -3.26
CA ASP A 267 11.38 -20.68 -3.82
C ASP A 267 11.73 -19.68 -2.71
N LEU A 268 10.74 -19.24 -1.93
CA LEU A 268 10.97 -18.26 -0.87
C LEU A 268 12.02 -18.72 0.15
N ARG A 269 11.98 -20.00 0.58
CA ARG A 269 12.96 -20.57 1.54
C ARG A 269 14.37 -20.60 0.99
N SER A 270 14.53 -20.69 -0.31
CA SER A 270 15.85 -20.71 -0.96
C SER A 270 16.48 -19.32 -1.05
N ASP A 271 15.71 -18.26 -0.87
CA ASP A 271 16.22 -16.90 -0.89
C ASP A 271 16.96 -16.55 0.41
N ARG A 272 17.92 -15.63 0.30
CA ARG A 272 18.76 -15.23 1.43
C ARG A 272 17.94 -14.64 2.57
N GLY A 273 18.15 -15.14 3.79
CA GLY A 273 17.46 -14.68 4.99
C GLY A 273 16.02 -15.16 5.14
N MET A 274 15.50 -15.95 4.18
CA MET A 274 14.12 -16.44 4.16
C MET A 274 13.96 -17.89 4.65
N GLY A 275 15.00 -18.53 5.15
CA GLY A 275 14.96 -19.91 5.65
C GLY A 275 14.03 -20.15 6.86
N TRP A 276 13.45 -19.08 7.42
CA TRP A 276 12.44 -19.13 8.48
C TRP A 276 11.02 -19.43 7.96
N VAL A 277 10.76 -19.25 6.66
CA VAL A 277 9.44 -19.51 6.04
C VAL A 277 9.00 -20.94 6.35
N PRO A 278 7.80 -21.16 6.94
CA PRO A 278 7.33 -22.49 7.29
C PRO A 278 7.07 -23.35 6.05
N ASP A 279 6.90 -24.67 6.27
CA ASP A 279 6.66 -25.64 5.16
C ASP A 279 5.29 -25.45 4.52
N GLU A 280 4.33 -24.91 5.27
CA GLU A 280 2.97 -24.59 4.82
C GLU A 280 2.58 -23.19 5.32
N PHE A 281 1.95 -22.39 4.48
CA PHE A 281 1.36 -21.11 4.86
C PHE A 281 0.22 -20.71 3.90
N TRP A 282 -0.56 -19.73 4.34
CA TRP A 282 -1.61 -19.08 3.54
C TRP A 282 -1.07 -17.80 2.93
N LEU A 283 -1.21 -17.65 1.62
CA LEU A 283 -0.86 -16.42 0.91
C LEU A 283 -2.11 -15.55 0.77
N THR A 284 -2.02 -14.32 1.25
CA THR A 284 -3.00 -13.26 0.95
C THR A 284 -2.29 -12.11 0.28
N TYR A 285 -2.81 -11.65 -0.86
CA TYR A 285 -2.36 -10.43 -1.51
C TYR A 285 -3.46 -9.38 -1.45
N LEU A 286 -3.13 -8.24 -0.86
CA LEU A 286 -3.98 -7.07 -0.73
C LEU A 286 -3.40 -5.93 -1.55
N ARG A 287 -4.23 -5.30 -2.35
CA ARG A 287 -3.90 -4.07 -3.06
C ARG A 287 -4.62 -2.90 -2.41
N LEU A 288 -3.85 -1.89 -2.00
CA LEU A 288 -4.37 -0.60 -1.56
C LEU A 288 -4.43 0.36 -2.74
N ASN A 289 -5.54 1.09 -2.88
CA ASN A 289 -5.64 2.21 -3.81
C ASN A 289 -6.67 3.21 -3.28
N VAL A 290 -6.19 4.29 -2.66
CA VAL A 290 -7.02 5.23 -1.92
C VAL A 290 -6.44 6.66 -2.00
N PRO A 291 -7.26 7.73 -1.94
CA PRO A 291 -6.74 9.08 -1.73
C PRO A 291 -6.02 9.20 -0.38
N ALA A 292 -4.93 9.96 -0.30
CA ALA A 292 -4.16 10.14 0.93
C ALA A 292 -5.00 10.68 2.09
N GLY A 293 -5.94 11.58 1.82
CA GLY A 293 -6.85 12.13 2.83
C GLY A 293 -7.82 11.09 3.44
N ASP A 294 -8.06 9.97 2.74
CA ASP A 294 -8.93 8.90 3.23
C ASP A 294 -8.12 7.79 3.93
N LEU A 295 -6.78 7.79 3.83
CA LEU A 295 -5.90 6.80 4.44
C LEU A 295 -5.62 7.15 5.90
N THR A 296 -6.58 6.88 6.77
CA THR A 296 -6.53 7.23 8.19
C THR A 296 -6.30 6.04 9.13
N TYR A 297 -5.91 4.90 8.59
CA TYR A 297 -5.82 3.62 9.29
C TYR A 297 -4.56 2.84 8.89
N ASP A 298 -4.24 1.85 9.72
CA ASP A 298 -3.27 0.79 9.43
C ASP A 298 -3.97 -0.56 9.25
N LEU A 299 -3.27 -1.52 8.65
CA LEU A 299 -3.79 -2.86 8.44
C LEU A 299 -3.43 -3.75 9.64
N ALA A 300 -4.40 -3.97 10.53
CA ALA A 300 -4.25 -4.96 11.60
C ALA A 300 -4.45 -6.37 11.05
N ILE A 301 -3.62 -7.32 11.53
CA ILE A 301 -3.63 -8.73 11.13
C ILE A 301 -3.97 -9.56 12.37
N ASP A 302 -4.76 -10.62 12.21
CA ASP A 302 -5.04 -11.55 13.31
C ASP A 302 -3.81 -12.40 13.66
N GLY A 303 -3.14 -12.05 14.75
CA GLY A 303 -2.03 -12.83 15.30
C GLY A 303 -2.47 -14.05 16.12
N SER A 304 -3.72 -14.05 16.62
CA SER A 304 -4.21 -15.12 17.51
C SER A 304 -4.71 -16.37 16.73
N GLY A 305 -4.95 -16.23 15.44
CA GLY A 305 -5.63 -17.25 14.63
C GLY A 305 -7.10 -17.46 14.98
N ALA A 306 -7.70 -16.56 15.78
CA ALA A 306 -9.12 -16.61 16.16
C ALA A 306 -10.03 -15.91 15.14
N GLY A 307 -9.48 -15.36 14.06
CA GLY A 307 -10.19 -14.60 13.04
C GLY A 307 -10.59 -13.18 13.49
N ARG A 308 -9.88 -12.63 14.48
CA ARG A 308 -10.20 -11.32 15.10
C ARG A 308 -8.93 -10.51 15.31
N PRO A 309 -8.52 -9.69 14.32
CA PRO A 309 -7.46 -8.70 14.52
C PRO A 309 -7.82 -7.72 15.63
N ASP A 310 -6.83 -7.21 16.37
CA ASP A 310 -7.08 -6.17 17.37
C ASP A 310 -7.48 -4.84 16.68
N PRO A 311 -8.68 -4.29 16.99
CA PRO A 311 -9.07 -3.00 16.43
C PRO A 311 -8.15 -1.84 16.82
N ALA A 312 -7.49 -1.89 17.99
CA ALA A 312 -6.55 -0.85 18.39
C ALA A 312 -5.35 -0.75 17.44
N SER A 313 -4.92 -1.89 16.87
CA SER A 313 -3.83 -1.94 15.89
C SER A 313 -4.14 -1.21 14.58
N THR A 314 -5.41 -0.92 14.27
CA THR A 314 -5.77 -0.09 13.11
C THR A 314 -5.55 1.39 13.34
N GLY A 315 -5.49 1.84 14.60
CA GLY A 315 -5.49 3.25 14.98
C GLY A 315 -6.81 3.98 14.72
N LEU A 316 -7.86 3.28 14.30
CA LEU A 316 -9.18 3.85 14.12
C LEU A 316 -9.94 3.90 15.45
N ALA A 317 -10.73 4.96 15.64
CA ALA A 317 -11.62 5.05 16.80
C ALA A 317 -12.67 3.92 16.76
N SER A 318 -13.02 3.40 17.95
CA SER A 318 -14.08 2.39 18.10
C SER A 318 -15.37 2.88 17.44
N GLY A 319 -15.91 2.11 16.49
CA GLY A 319 -17.10 2.46 15.70
C GLY A 319 -16.80 2.91 14.25
N ALA A 320 -15.59 3.40 13.95
CA ALA A 320 -15.21 3.71 12.57
C ALA A 320 -15.02 2.46 11.69
N LEU A 321 -14.92 1.30 12.30
CA LEU A 321 -14.78 -0.01 11.63
C LEU A 321 -16.13 -0.64 11.26
N GLU A 322 -17.24 -0.08 11.77
CA GLU A 322 -18.57 -0.54 11.39
C GLU A 322 -18.81 -0.25 9.90
N PRO A 323 -19.25 -1.23 9.11
CA PRO A 323 -19.55 -0.99 7.72
C PRO A 323 -20.67 0.05 7.63
N SER A 324 -20.34 1.25 7.14
CA SER A 324 -21.30 2.35 6.88
C SER A 324 -22.24 2.05 5.69
N GLY A 325 -22.56 0.77 5.49
CA GLY A 325 -23.59 0.33 4.57
C GLY A 325 -24.97 0.70 5.11
N LEU A 326 -25.81 1.31 4.28
CA LEU A 326 -27.24 1.39 4.57
C LEU A 326 -27.70 -0.01 4.99
N PRO A 327 -28.39 -0.16 6.16
CA PRO A 327 -28.86 -1.47 6.58
C PRO A 327 -29.61 -2.12 5.44
N THR A 328 -29.36 -3.40 5.22
CA THR A 328 -29.91 -4.18 4.08
C THR A 328 -31.41 -3.95 3.91
N LEU A 329 -32.14 -3.75 5.02
CA LEU A 329 -33.55 -3.37 5.04
C LEU A 329 -33.81 -2.02 4.37
N THR A 330 -32.97 -1.01 4.57
CA THR A 330 -33.12 0.32 3.94
C THR A 330 -32.85 0.25 2.44
N PHE A 331 -31.89 -0.55 2.00
CA PHE A 331 -31.64 -0.78 0.58
C PHE A 331 -32.83 -1.45 -0.11
N PHE A 332 -33.38 -2.51 0.48
CA PHE A 332 -34.59 -3.17 -0.05
C PHE A 332 -35.79 -2.27 0.00
N ALA A 333 -35.96 -1.42 1.02
CA ALA A 333 -37.03 -0.45 1.09
C ALA A 333 -36.97 0.60 -0.02
N ILE A 334 -35.78 1.15 -0.29
CA ILE A 334 -35.54 2.10 -1.40
C ILE A 334 -35.82 1.42 -2.74
N LEU A 335 -35.32 0.19 -2.93
CA LEU A 335 -35.55 -0.58 -4.15
C LEU A 335 -37.05 -0.87 -4.36
N ALA A 336 -37.78 -1.23 -3.32
CA ALA A 336 -39.21 -1.46 -3.37
C ALA A 336 -40.00 -0.20 -3.74
N VAL A 337 -39.61 0.96 -3.17
CA VAL A 337 -40.23 2.26 -3.51
C VAL A 337 -39.98 2.61 -4.97
N LEU A 338 -38.78 2.41 -5.48
CA LEU A 338 -38.44 2.64 -6.89
C LEU A 338 -39.20 1.73 -7.83
N LEU A 339 -39.34 0.45 -7.52
CA LEU A 339 -40.11 -0.51 -8.30
C LEU A 339 -41.59 -0.16 -8.30
N ALA A 340 -42.15 0.26 -7.16
CA ALA A 340 -43.54 0.73 -7.05
C ALA A 340 -43.79 2.01 -7.88
N ALA A 341 -42.87 2.95 -7.87
CA ALA A 341 -42.94 4.16 -8.68
C ALA A 341 -42.93 3.86 -10.19
N ILE A 342 -42.05 2.93 -10.62
CA ILE A 342 -41.98 2.46 -12.02
C ILE A 342 -43.31 1.77 -12.43
N ALA A 343 -43.81 0.90 -11.59
CA ALA A 343 -45.08 0.22 -11.84
C ALA A 343 -46.28 1.19 -11.93
N ALA A 344 -46.31 2.21 -11.05
CA ALA A 344 -47.32 3.26 -11.09
C ALA A 344 -47.24 4.12 -12.35
N ALA A 345 -46.03 4.46 -12.80
CA ALA A 345 -45.82 5.20 -14.05
C ALA A 345 -46.27 4.40 -15.27
N ALA A 346 -45.91 3.12 -15.36
CA ALA A 346 -46.33 2.22 -16.45
C ALA A 346 -47.88 1.99 -16.44
N GLY A 347 -48.52 1.88 -15.27
CA GLY A 347 -49.96 1.79 -15.13
C GLY A 347 -50.69 3.05 -15.63
N ASN A 348 -50.14 4.22 -15.32
CA ASN A 348 -50.71 5.50 -15.74
C ASN A 348 -50.60 5.72 -17.27
N GLU A 349 -49.53 5.24 -17.90
CA GLU A 349 -49.38 5.27 -19.36
C GLU A 349 -50.40 4.35 -20.07
N ARG A 350 -50.63 3.15 -19.55
CA ARG A 350 -51.68 2.22 -20.04
C ARG A 350 -53.05 2.83 -19.96
N GLN A 351 -53.43 3.44 -18.83
CA GLN A 351 -54.71 4.12 -18.69
C GLN A 351 -54.88 5.33 -19.62
N ARG A 352 -53.82 6.02 -19.97
CA ARG A 352 -53.81 7.13 -20.96
C ARG A 352 -53.95 6.61 -22.38
N ALA A 353 -53.38 5.44 -22.69
CA ALA A 353 -53.54 4.81 -24.00
C ALA A 353 -54.99 4.35 -24.26
N ASP A 354 -55.65 3.74 -23.24
CA ASP A 354 -57.01 3.25 -23.34
C ASP A 354 -58.08 4.37 -23.40
N ARG A 355 -57.74 5.60 -23.03
CA ARG A 355 -58.64 6.77 -23.09
C ARG A 355 -58.53 7.58 -24.39
N ARG A 356 -57.76 7.15 -25.40
CA ARG A 356 -57.75 7.82 -26.72
C ARG A 356 -58.99 7.40 -27.50
N PRO A 357 -59.89 8.35 -27.87
CA PRO A 357 -61.05 8.00 -28.67
C PRO A 357 -60.59 7.49 -30.03
N ALA A 358 -61.22 6.41 -30.49
CA ALA A 358 -61.08 5.95 -31.86
C ALA A 358 -61.65 7.03 -32.77
N VAL A 359 -60.79 7.55 -33.72
CA VAL A 359 -61.17 8.46 -34.78
C VAL A 359 -61.53 7.65 -36.03
#